data_f3c71a3a037099c6a436215deabaa363
#
_entry.id   f3c71a3a037099c6a436215deabaa363
#
_cell.length_a   1.000
_cell.length_b   1.000
_cell.length_c   1.000
_cell.angle_alpha   90.00
_cell.angle_beta   90.00
_cell.angle_gamma   90.00
#
_symmetry.space_group_name_H-M   'P 1'
#
loop_
_entity.id
_entity.type
_entity.pdbx_description
1 polymer ?
#
loop_
_entity_poly.entity_id
_entity_poly.type
_entity_poly.pdbx_seq_one_letter_code
_entity_poly.pdbx_strand_id
1 'polypeptide(L)'
;MKGSCPLAEEDAESVCINIDNDAEVYTSGNAVERKDGSGFMRCYKLSDEIFELNLPAQHAKPTPFEQPLLYAERSFNGYGQERGGVQAILKNPSPTETVEIIYMESLPWFMKVYLHTLKVKVNGEPSDLIKEMYYRPALDRQRGTQLEIKMDVPANSTVVLSYDFEKAILRYTEYPPDANRGFDVAGAVINIGNTSIRTTSLLLPLPTPDFSMPYNVIIFTSTVMALAFGFVFNLLVRRFVGVDEAEKLDLKSVREKVLSKLKLLANKASKGKKAEKTE
;
A
#
# COMPACT_ATOMS: atom_id res chain seq x y z
N MET A 1 21.79 -3.00 -8.60
CA MET A 1 20.76 -2.95 -9.65
C MET A 1 21.02 -1.70 -10.48
N LYS A 2 21.36 -1.84 -11.76
CA LYS A 2 21.36 -0.70 -12.67
C LYS A 2 19.91 -0.29 -12.88
N GLY A 3 19.59 1.01 -12.72
CA GLY A 3 18.23 1.51 -12.93
C GLY A 3 17.73 1.15 -14.32
N SER A 4 16.44 0.90 -14.43
CA SER A 4 15.76 0.51 -15.68
C SER A 4 15.66 1.64 -16.73
N CYS A 5 16.05 2.85 -16.35
CA CYS A 5 16.21 3.99 -17.27
C CYS A 5 17.59 4.58 -17.01
N PRO A 6 18.59 4.33 -17.86
CA PRO A 6 19.77 5.19 -17.87
C PRO A 6 19.26 6.61 -18.16
N LEU A 7 19.66 7.57 -17.32
CA LEU A 7 19.51 8.98 -17.67
C LEU A 7 20.13 9.16 -19.06
N ALA A 8 19.40 9.78 -19.97
CA ALA A 8 19.96 10.12 -21.28
C ALA A 8 21.24 10.90 -21.02
N GLU A 9 22.35 10.40 -21.52
CA GLU A 9 23.57 11.19 -21.57
C GLU A 9 23.24 12.44 -22.38
N GLU A 10 23.59 13.61 -21.87
CA GLU A 10 23.28 14.90 -22.48
C GLU A 10 23.81 15.04 -23.93
N ASP A 11 24.65 14.11 -24.35
CA ASP A 11 25.29 14.06 -25.69
C ASP A 11 24.78 12.91 -26.59
N ALA A 12 23.59 12.36 -26.36
CA ALA A 12 23.04 11.32 -27.23
C ALA A 12 22.70 11.89 -28.61
N GLU A 13 23.71 11.93 -29.49
CA GLU A 13 23.52 12.38 -30.88
C GLU A 13 22.69 11.42 -31.75
N SER A 14 22.36 10.23 -31.27
CA SER A 14 21.66 9.22 -32.08
C SER A 14 20.78 8.29 -31.24
N VAL A 15 19.63 7.93 -31.80
CA VAL A 15 18.73 6.88 -31.30
C VAL A 15 18.94 5.62 -32.09
N CYS A 16 19.22 4.50 -31.41
CA CYS A 16 19.43 3.20 -32.04
C CYS A 16 18.27 2.26 -31.71
N ILE A 17 17.71 1.62 -32.74
CA ILE A 17 16.62 0.65 -32.63
C ILE A 17 17.02 -0.67 -33.26
N ASN A 18 16.66 -1.78 -32.61
CA ASN A 18 16.87 -3.11 -33.16
C ASN A 18 15.59 -3.50 -33.92
N ILE A 19 15.70 -3.62 -35.23
CA ILE A 19 14.56 -3.90 -36.12
C ILE A 19 14.99 -4.99 -37.12
N ASP A 20 14.04 -5.87 -37.47
CA ASP A 20 14.23 -6.89 -38.50
C ASP A 20 14.56 -6.23 -39.86
N ASN A 21 15.43 -6.87 -40.63
CA ASN A 21 15.96 -6.33 -41.87
C ASN A 21 14.89 -5.93 -42.91
N ASP A 22 13.72 -6.55 -42.86
CA ASP A 22 12.63 -6.35 -43.83
C ASP A 22 11.61 -5.28 -43.39
N ALA A 23 11.85 -4.63 -42.23
CA ALA A 23 10.95 -3.62 -41.75
C ALA A 23 11.15 -2.28 -42.45
N GLU A 24 10.09 -1.77 -43.05
CA GLU A 24 10.04 -0.41 -43.59
C GLU A 24 9.91 0.58 -42.43
N VAL A 25 10.90 1.47 -42.28
CA VAL A 25 10.91 2.51 -41.24
C VAL A 25 10.83 3.86 -41.94
N TYR A 26 9.81 4.64 -41.59
CA TYR A 26 9.67 6.01 -42.10
C TYR A 26 10.21 6.98 -41.06
N THR A 27 11.23 7.73 -41.42
CA THR A 27 11.89 8.70 -40.55
C THR A 27 12.14 10.02 -41.24
N SER A 28 12.15 11.10 -40.50
CA SER A 28 12.53 12.41 -41.02
C SER A 28 14.04 12.63 -41.15
N GLY A 29 14.87 11.69 -40.65
CA GLY A 29 16.33 11.80 -40.62
C GLY A 29 17.06 10.74 -41.43
N ASN A 30 18.37 10.95 -41.70
CA ASN A 30 19.23 9.98 -42.38
C ASN A 30 19.62 8.86 -41.41
N ALA A 31 19.26 7.63 -41.75
CA ALA A 31 19.64 6.44 -40.99
C ALA A 31 21.08 6.04 -41.26
N VAL A 32 21.83 5.77 -40.21
CA VAL A 32 23.15 5.16 -40.27
C VAL A 32 23.03 3.73 -39.76
N GLU A 33 23.18 2.75 -40.64
CA GLU A 33 23.13 1.34 -40.23
C GLU A 33 24.41 0.96 -39.48
N ARG A 34 24.25 0.47 -38.22
CA ARG A 34 25.35 -0.12 -37.47
C ARG A 34 25.06 -1.60 -37.28
N LYS A 35 25.99 -2.46 -37.71
CA LYS A 35 25.94 -3.90 -37.42
C LYS A 35 26.53 -4.15 -36.03
N ASP A 36 25.71 -4.60 -35.11
CA ASP A 36 26.21 -5.17 -33.86
C ASP A 36 26.19 -6.70 -33.94
N GLY A 37 27.06 -7.38 -33.22
CA GLY A 37 27.34 -8.82 -33.41
C GLY A 37 26.17 -9.80 -33.18
N SER A 38 25.00 -9.32 -32.81
CA SER A 38 23.79 -10.13 -32.55
C SER A 38 22.54 -9.75 -33.36
N GLY A 39 22.63 -8.72 -34.22
CA GLY A 39 21.49 -8.27 -35.03
C GLY A 39 21.79 -6.96 -35.76
N PHE A 40 20.83 -6.56 -36.61
CA PHE A 40 20.95 -5.26 -37.28
C PHE A 40 20.37 -4.17 -36.36
N MET A 41 21.23 -3.26 -35.94
CA MET A 41 20.82 -2.08 -35.20
C MET A 41 20.83 -0.87 -36.14
N ARG A 42 19.68 -0.22 -36.32
CA ARG A 42 19.59 1.01 -37.12
C ARG A 42 19.66 2.20 -36.16
N CYS A 43 20.65 3.07 -36.36
CA CYS A 43 20.84 4.28 -35.58
C CYS A 43 20.45 5.51 -36.42
N TYR A 44 19.68 6.38 -35.84
CA TYR A 44 19.22 7.63 -36.46
C TYR A 44 19.88 8.80 -35.72
N LYS A 45 20.50 9.70 -36.49
CA LYS A 45 21.10 10.90 -35.93
C LYS A 45 19.99 11.88 -35.56
N LEU A 46 20.01 12.34 -34.30
CA LEU A 46 19.10 13.39 -33.85
C LEU A 46 19.61 14.73 -34.37
N SER A 47 18.76 15.47 -35.07
CA SER A 47 18.96 16.88 -35.38
C SER A 47 18.12 17.72 -34.42
N ASP A 48 18.43 19.04 -34.32
CA ASP A 48 17.68 19.98 -33.48
C ASP A 48 16.22 20.18 -33.91
N GLU A 49 15.80 19.53 -34.99
CA GLU A 49 14.41 19.50 -35.47
C GLU A 49 13.64 18.32 -34.87
N ILE A 50 12.31 18.43 -34.85
CA ILE A 50 11.41 17.37 -34.37
C ILE A 50 11.70 16.09 -35.15
N PHE A 51 12.16 15.06 -34.43
CA PHE A 51 12.44 13.75 -34.99
C PHE A 51 11.21 12.86 -34.83
N GLU A 52 10.60 12.47 -35.95
CA GLU A 52 9.49 11.51 -35.95
C GLU A 52 9.96 10.17 -36.50
N LEU A 53 9.67 9.11 -35.74
CA LEU A 53 9.94 7.73 -36.12
C LEU A 53 8.60 6.98 -36.22
N ASN A 54 8.18 6.63 -37.42
CA ASN A 54 7.00 5.84 -37.64
C ASN A 54 7.40 4.40 -38.02
N LEU A 55 7.08 3.47 -37.13
CA LEU A 55 7.18 2.04 -37.39
C LEU A 55 5.82 1.57 -37.88
N PRO A 56 5.71 1.09 -39.14
CA PRO A 56 4.48 0.47 -39.60
C PRO A 56 4.15 -0.70 -38.69
N ALA A 57 2.87 -0.85 -38.33
CA ALA A 57 2.41 -1.96 -37.53
C ALA A 57 2.78 -3.27 -38.23
N GLN A 58 3.90 -3.82 -37.84
CA GLN A 58 4.24 -5.18 -38.26
C GLN A 58 3.20 -6.08 -37.59
N HIS A 59 2.61 -6.98 -38.36
CA HIS A 59 1.95 -8.15 -37.81
C HIS A 59 3.04 -9.01 -37.17
N ALA A 60 3.52 -8.56 -35.99
CA ALA A 60 4.46 -9.32 -35.18
C ALA A 60 3.81 -10.69 -35.00
N LYS A 61 4.40 -11.72 -35.60
CA LYS A 61 4.06 -13.08 -35.21
C LYS A 61 4.17 -13.08 -33.69
N PRO A 62 3.09 -13.46 -32.96
CA PRO A 62 3.17 -13.50 -31.53
C PRO A 62 4.38 -14.36 -31.16
N THR A 63 5.40 -13.77 -30.58
CA THR A 63 6.54 -14.52 -30.04
C THR A 63 5.94 -15.55 -29.10
N PRO A 64 6.19 -16.85 -29.34
CA PRO A 64 5.67 -17.87 -28.43
C PRO A 64 6.14 -17.50 -27.05
N PHE A 65 5.19 -17.41 -26.10
CA PHE A 65 5.51 -17.16 -24.70
C PHE A 65 6.44 -18.28 -24.25
N GLU A 66 7.68 -17.93 -23.89
CA GLU A 66 8.55 -18.88 -23.20
C GLU A 66 7.84 -19.28 -21.92
N GLN A 67 7.69 -20.58 -21.71
CA GLN A 67 7.08 -21.08 -20.49
C GLN A 67 7.99 -20.69 -19.31
N PRO A 68 7.44 -20.04 -18.25
CA PRO A 68 8.24 -19.72 -17.08
C PRO A 68 8.72 -21.00 -16.40
N LEU A 69 9.88 -20.94 -15.74
CA LEU A 69 10.46 -22.06 -15.01
C LEU A 69 9.55 -22.59 -13.90
N LEU A 70 8.78 -21.71 -13.28
CA LEU A 70 7.85 -22.03 -12.21
C LEU A 70 6.74 -21.00 -12.14
N TYR A 71 5.51 -21.45 -11.90
CA TYR A 71 4.40 -20.57 -11.49
C TYR A 71 4.29 -20.60 -9.98
N ALA A 72 4.15 -19.44 -9.36
CA ALA A 72 4.03 -19.30 -7.90
C ALA A 72 2.89 -18.39 -7.53
N GLU A 73 1.99 -18.87 -6.70
CA GLU A 73 0.87 -18.14 -6.16
C GLU A 73 0.86 -18.29 -4.63
N ARG A 74 0.48 -17.22 -3.91
CA ARG A 74 0.36 -17.22 -2.46
C ARG A 74 -0.94 -16.57 -2.03
N SER A 75 -1.62 -17.18 -1.08
CA SER A 75 -2.89 -16.68 -0.54
C SER A 75 -3.01 -16.97 0.95
N PHE A 76 -3.86 -16.21 1.62
CA PHE A 76 -4.31 -16.57 2.96
C PHE A 76 -5.39 -17.65 2.88
N ASN A 77 -5.36 -18.57 3.85
CA ASN A 77 -6.36 -19.61 4.04
C ASN A 77 -6.95 -19.49 5.46
N GLY A 78 -8.25 -19.80 5.59
CA GLY A 78 -8.95 -19.73 6.87
C GLY A 78 -9.75 -18.47 7.09
N TYR A 79 -10.70 -18.52 8.03
CA TYR A 79 -11.71 -17.50 8.27
C TYR A 79 -11.66 -16.87 9.67
N GLY A 80 -10.66 -17.24 10.49
CA GLY A 80 -10.57 -16.79 11.86
C GLY A 80 -10.10 -15.34 12.02
N GLN A 81 -10.64 -14.64 13.01
CA GLN A 81 -10.10 -13.34 13.40
C GLN A 81 -8.75 -13.45 14.10
N GLU A 82 -8.57 -14.49 14.91
CA GLU A 82 -7.37 -14.71 15.73
C GLU A 82 -6.33 -15.60 15.01
N ARG A 83 -6.79 -16.50 14.16
CA ARG A 83 -5.96 -17.46 13.44
C ARG A 83 -6.17 -17.34 11.96
N GLY A 84 -5.16 -17.75 11.21
CA GLY A 84 -5.21 -17.86 9.76
C GLY A 84 -4.19 -18.86 9.28
N GLY A 85 -4.22 -19.17 8.01
CA GLY A 85 -3.21 -19.99 7.34
C GLY A 85 -2.64 -19.24 6.14
N VAL A 86 -1.46 -19.63 5.74
CA VAL A 86 -0.84 -19.25 4.47
C VAL A 86 -0.76 -20.49 3.60
N GLN A 87 -1.08 -20.30 2.34
CA GLN A 87 -0.95 -21.34 1.32
C GLN A 87 -0.15 -20.79 0.15
N ALA A 88 0.91 -21.45 -0.23
CA ALA A 88 1.66 -21.20 -1.45
C ALA A 88 1.49 -22.36 -2.41
N ILE A 89 1.14 -22.06 -3.66
CA ILE A 89 0.95 -23.02 -4.73
C ILE A 89 2.08 -22.81 -5.73
N LEU A 90 2.87 -23.85 -5.93
CA LEU A 90 4.02 -23.86 -6.82
C LEU A 90 3.75 -24.89 -7.92
N LYS A 91 3.68 -24.43 -9.17
CA LYS A 91 3.44 -25.34 -10.30
C LYS A 91 4.65 -25.34 -11.24
N ASN A 92 5.20 -26.54 -11.42
CA ASN A 92 6.24 -26.78 -12.42
C ASN A 92 5.61 -27.15 -13.77
N PRO A 93 5.74 -26.31 -14.78
CA PRO A 93 5.18 -26.60 -16.10
C PRO A 93 6.04 -27.57 -16.93
N SER A 94 7.31 -27.79 -16.55
CA SER A 94 8.21 -28.67 -17.28
C SER A 94 7.72 -30.12 -17.23
N PRO A 95 7.59 -30.83 -18.35
CA PRO A 95 7.14 -32.20 -18.37
C PRO A 95 8.19 -33.20 -17.85
N THR A 96 9.48 -32.84 -17.91
CA THR A 96 10.59 -33.78 -17.66
C THR A 96 11.56 -33.35 -16.57
N GLU A 97 11.66 -32.03 -16.31
CA GLU A 97 12.67 -31.50 -15.41
C GLU A 97 12.13 -31.20 -14.03
N THR A 98 12.83 -31.66 -13.01
CA THR A 98 12.61 -31.28 -11.62
C THR A 98 13.32 -29.95 -11.34
N VAL A 99 12.66 -29.05 -10.67
CA VAL A 99 13.20 -27.72 -10.37
C VAL A 99 13.55 -27.62 -8.89
N GLU A 100 14.84 -27.41 -8.58
CA GLU A 100 15.28 -27.13 -7.22
C GLU A 100 15.01 -25.65 -6.90
N ILE A 101 14.33 -25.41 -5.78
CA ILE A 101 13.94 -24.07 -5.35
C ILE A 101 14.34 -23.80 -3.90
N ILE A 102 14.58 -22.53 -3.61
CA ILE A 102 14.67 -22.01 -2.24
C ILE A 102 13.50 -21.03 -2.06
N TYR A 103 12.51 -21.45 -1.30
CA TYR A 103 11.37 -20.64 -0.93
C TYR A 103 11.68 -19.85 0.33
N MET A 104 11.57 -18.52 0.29
CA MET A 104 11.89 -17.62 1.39
C MET A 104 10.70 -16.70 1.70
N GLU A 105 10.33 -16.65 2.97
CA GLU A 105 9.34 -15.71 3.50
C GLU A 105 9.91 -14.90 4.65
N SER A 106 9.60 -13.60 4.61
CA SER A 106 9.81 -12.68 5.73
C SER A 106 8.46 -12.19 6.21
N LEU A 107 8.04 -12.67 7.38
CA LEU A 107 6.74 -12.38 7.95
C LEU A 107 6.87 -11.38 9.10
N PRO A 108 5.92 -10.45 9.28
CA PRO A 108 5.94 -9.51 10.38
C PRO A 108 5.79 -10.21 11.73
N TRP A 109 6.30 -9.60 12.81
CA TRP A 109 6.32 -10.18 14.15
C TRP A 109 4.92 -10.53 14.71
N PHE A 110 3.89 -9.83 14.24
CA PHE A 110 2.51 -10.07 14.68
C PHE A 110 1.85 -11.28 14.01
N MET A 111 2.54 -11.94 13.07
CA MET A 111 2.19 -13.26 12.53
C MET A 111 3.02 -14.32 13.24
N LYS A 112 2.44 -14.98 14.23
CA LYS A 112 3.10 -16.06 14.99
C LYS A 112 2.89 -17.37 14.26
N VAL A 113 3.90 -17.82 13.56
CA VAL A 113 3.84 -19.05 12.74
C VAL A 113 3.90 -20.29 13.59
N TYR A 114 2.99 -21.22 13.37
CA TYR A 114 2.97 -22.55 13.95
C TYR A 114 3.70 -23.55 13.02
N LEU A 115 5.01 -23.65 13.16
CA LEU A 115 5.84 -24.47 12.28
C LEU A 115 5.42 -25.96 12.25
N HIS A 116 4.87 -26.49 13.34
CA HIS A 116 4.38 -27.86 13.41
C HIS A 116 3.16 -28.12 12.51
N THR A 117 2.51 -27.08 12.01
CA THR A 117 1.39 -27.19 11.07
C THR A 117 1.83 -27.16 9.61
N LEU A 118 3.14 -27.00 9.36
CA LEU A 118 3.69 -26.98 8.01
C LEU A 118 3.42 -28.31 7.30
N LYS A 119 2.76 -28.22 6.16
CA LYS A 119 2.39 -29.35 5.31
C LYS A 119 2.79 -29.07 3.88
N VAL A 120 3.38 -30.07 3.25
CA VAL A 120 3.66 -30.06 1.81
C VAL A 120 2.84 -31.14 1.15
N LYS A 121 2.15 -30.79 0.09
CA LYS A 121 1.36 -31.72 -0.74
C LYS A 121 1.79 -31.62 -2.18
N VAL A 122 1.92 -32.74 -2.84
CA VAL A 122 2.18 -32.84 -4.28
C VAL A 122 0.95 -33.42 -4.95
N ASN A 123 0.36 -32.68 -5.87
CA ASN A 123 -0.87 -33.09 -6.57
C ASN A 123 -2.01 -33.53 -5.62
N GLY A 124 -2.05 -32.93 -4.41
CA GLY A 124 -3.05 -33.21 -3.38
C GLY A 124 -2.63 -34.25 -2.32
N GLU A 125 -1.60 -35.03 -2.57
CA GLU A 125 -1.09 -36.05 -1.64
C GLU A 125 0.02 -35.48 -0.74
N PRO A 126 0.06 -35.81 0.55
CA PRO A 126 1.11 -35.35 1.44
C PRO A 126 2.47 -35.97 1.00
N SER A 127 3.49 -35.15 0.96
CA SER A 127 4.82 -35.54 0.53
C SER A 127 5.90 -34.84 1.35
N ASP A 128 7.01 -35.51 1.56
CA ASP A 128 8.19 -34.97 2.25
C ASP A 128 9.23 -34.54 1.20
N LEU A 129 9.05 -33.35 0.63
CA LEU A 129 9.96 -32.78 -0.37
C LEU A 129 11.00 -31.85 0.24
N ILE A 130 10.92 -31.57 1.53
CA ILE A 130 11.79 -30.59 2.18
C ILE A 130 13.17 -31.22 2.39
N LYS A 131 14.19 -30.65 1.71
CA LYS A 131 15.60 -31.05 1.90
C LYS A 131 16.20 -30.37 3.12
N GLU A 132 16.04 -29.06 3.17
CA GLU A 132 16.61 -28.21 4.22
C GLU A 132 15.60 -27.14 4.60
N MET A 133 15.57 -26.78 5.86
CA MET A 133 14.71 -25.73 6.38
C MET A 133 15.47 -24.87 7.37
N TYR A 134 15.42 -23.55 7.15
CA TYR A 134 15.88 -22.57 8.11
C TYR A 134 14.68 -21.78 8.65
N TYR A 135 14.54 -21.81 9.98
CA TYR A 135 13.46 -21.08 10.66
C TYR A 135 14.02 -20.20 11.77
N ARG A 136 13.71 -18.93 11.65
CA ARG A 136 14.05 -17.92 12.66
C ARG A 136 12.76 -17.33 13.20
N PRO A 137 12.38 -17.63 14.47
CA PRO A 137 11.14 -17.17 15.05
C PRO A 137 11.10 -15.64 15.22
N ALA A 138 9.91 -15.09 15.20
CA ALA A 138 9.68 -13.69 15.54
C ALA A 138 10.01 -13.40 16.99
N LEU A 139 10.50 -12.19 17.23
CA LEU A 139 10.55 -11.58 18.57
C LEU A 139 9.58 -10.41 18.59
N ASP A 140 8.67 -10.44 19.55
CA ASP A 140 7.62 -9.43 19.68
C ASP A 140 8.20 -8.01 19.63
N ARG A 141 7.72 -7.20 18.68
CA ARG A 141 8.11 -5.80 18.48
C ARG A 141 9.59 -5.53 18.15
N GLN A 142 10.37 -6.56 17.91
CA GLN A 142 11.78 -6.42 17.57
C GLN A 142 12.09 -6.89 16.15
N ARG A 143 11.67 -8.10 15.80
CA ARG A 143 11.94 -8.66 14.49
C ARG A 143 10.84 -9.62 14.04
N GLY A 144 10.65 -9.72 12.73
CA GLY A 144 9.76 -10.69 12.12
C GLY A 144 10.31 -12.12 12.08
N THR A 145 9.46 -13.01 11.62
CA THR A 145 9.81 -14.41 11.33
C THR A 145 10.50 -14.48 9.96
N GLN A 146 11.54 -15.31 9.87
CA GLN A 146 12.15 -15.70 8.61
C GLN A 146 12.02 -17.21 8.45
N LEU A 147 11.49 -17.62 7.31
CA LEU A 147 11.32 -19.02 6.94
C LEU A 147 11.94 -19.23 5.57
N GLU A 148 12.88 -20.17 5.49
CA GLU A 148 13.50 -20.57 4.24
C GLU A 148 13.38 -22.08 4.10
N ILE A 149 12.92 -22.54 2.95
CA ILE A 149 12.68 -23.96 2.67
C ILE A 149 13.31 -24.29 1.33
N LYS A 150 14.26 -25.23 1.34
CA LYS A 150 14.85 -25.79 0.15
C LYS A 150 14.15 -27.09 -0.20
N MET A 151 13.61 -27.17 -1.42
CA MET A 151 12.86 -28.31 -1.89
C MET A 151 13.00 -28.52 -3.39
N ASP A 152 12.68 -29.73 -3.85
CA ASP A 152 12.58 -30.06 -5.27
C ASP A 152 11.12 -30.11 -5.69
N VAL A 153 10.77 -29.37 -6.73
CA VAL A 153 9.45 -29.41 -7.34
C VAL A 153 9.49 -30.41 -8.51
N PRO A 154 8.80 -31.56 -8.42
CA PRO A 154 8.83 -32.56 -9.48
C PRO A 154 8.30 -32.03 -10.80
N ALA A 155 8.68 -32.70 -11.89
CA ALA A 155 8.18 -32.39 -13.22
C ALA A 155 6.66 -32.54 -13.27
N ASN A 156 5.99 -31.67 -14.03
CA ASN A 156 4.54 -31.65 -14.27
C ASN A 156 3.71 -31.82 -12.99
N SER A 157 4.12 -31.14 -11.92
CA SER A 157 3.46 -31.24 -10.60
C SER A 157 3.07 -29.91 -10.03
N THR A 158 2.08 -29.95 -9.13
CA THR A 158 1.67 -28.81 -8.34
C THR A 158 1.98 -29.12 -6.87
N VAL A 159 2.88 -28.34 -6.29
CA VAL A 159 3.25 -28.43 -4.88
C VAL A 159 2.48 -27.36 -4.11
N VAL A 160 1.81 -27.77 -3.05
CA VAL A 160 1.09 -26.88 -2.13
C VAL A 160 1.79 -26.90 -0.79
N LEU A 161 2.36 -25.77 -0.41
CA LEU A 161 2.93 -25.51 0.89
C LEU A 161 1.90 -24.78 1.73
N SER A 162 1.58 -25.28 2.93
CA SER A 162 0.62 -24.62 3.82
C SER A 162 1.07 -24.69 5.27
N TYR A 163 0.83 -23.62 6.02
CA TYR A 163 1.07 -23.56 7.46
C TYR A 163 0.09 -22.57 8.11
N ASP A 164 -0.15 -22.75 9.40
CA ASP A 164 -1.04 -21.93 10.18
C ASP A 164 -0.26 -20.90 11.00
N PHE A 165 -0.92 -19.78 11.29
CA PHE A 165 -0.37 -18.73 12.12
C PHE A 165 -1.45 -18.11 13.02
N GLU A 166 -1.01 -17.52 14.12
CA GLU A 166 -1.83 -16.72 15.02
C GLU A 166 -1.54 -15.23 14.81
N LYS A 167 -2.58 -14.42 14.88
CA LYS A 167 -2.50 -12.97 14.80
C LYS A 167 -2.28 -12.39 16.18
N ALA A 168 -1.17 -11.69 16.40
CA ALA A 168 -0.91 -11.03 17.68
C ALA A 168 -1.81 -9.82 17.87
N ILE A 169 -2.20 -9.56 19.11
CA ILE A 169 -2.93 -8.36 19.48
C ILE A 169 -1.94 -7.19 19.56
N LEU A 170 -2.21 -6.15 18.80
CA LEU A 170 -1.43 -4.92 18.79
C LEU A 170 -1.88 -3.96 19.89
N ARG A 171 -0.98 -3.08 20.31
CA ARG A 171 -1.33 -1.95 21.17
C ARG A 171 -2.10 -0.92 20.34
N TYR A 172 -2.93 -0.12 21.00
CA TYR A 172 -3.69 0.96 20.37
C TYR A 172 -2.81 1.90 19.50
N THR A 173 -1.62 2.22 19.98
CA THR A 173 -0.66 3.11 19.29
C THR A 173 0.09 2.46 18.14
N GLU A 174 -0.01 1.15 17.97
CA GLU A 174 0.67 0.40 16.90
C GLU A 174 -0.20 0.28 15.63
N TYR A 175 -1.49 0.60 15.74
CA TYR A 175 -2.36 0.62 14.57
C TYR A 175 -2.10 1.85 13.70
N PRO A 176 -2.16 1.69 12.37
CA PRO A 176 -2.16 2.84 11.46
C PRO A 176 -3.45 3.67 11.63
N PRO A 177 -3.50 4.89 11.09
CA PRO A 177 -4.69 5.75 11.15
C PRO A 177 -5.96 5.06 10.65
N ASP A 178 -5.84 4.20 9.64
CA ASP A 178 -6.92 3.32 9.16
C ASP A 178 -6.62 1.87 9.57
N ALA A 179 -7.08 1.50 10.75
CA ALA A 179 -6.89 0.15 11.28
C ALA A 179 -7.66 -0.93 10.49
N ASN A 180 -8.72 -0.56 9.78
CA ASN A 180 -9.54 -1.50 9.00
C ASN A 180 -8.87 -1.93 7.70
N ARG A 181 -7.92 -1.15 7.18
CA ARG A 181 -7.18 -1.50 5.98
C ARG A 181 -6.39 -2.81 6.14
N GLY A 182 -5.88 -3.09 7.35
CA GLY A 182 -4.97 -4.19 7.59
C GLY A 182 -3.50 -3.82 7.33
N PHE A 183 -2.64 -4.83 7.37
CA PHE A 183 -1.19 -4.68 7.23
C PHE A 183 -0.68 -5.42 6.00
N ASP A 184 0.23 -4.79 5.27
CA ASP A 184 0.86 -5.40 4.10
C ASP A 184 1.89 -6.44 4.55
N VAL A 185 1.75 -7.66 4.02
CA VAL A 185 2.71 -8.75 4.19
C VAL A 185 3.49 -8.92 2.90
N ALA A 186 4.80 -8.79 2.98
CA ALA A 186 5.67 -8.89 1.81
C ALA A 186 5.48 -10.21 1.04
N GLY A 187 5.63 -10.16 -0.28
CA GLY A 187 5.60 -11.36 -1.11
C GLY A 187 6.74 -12.33 -0.77
N ALA A 188 6.48 -13.63 -0.88
CA ALA A 188 7.53 -14.63 -0.79
C ALA A 188 8.48 -14.53 -1.99
N VAL A 189 9.74 -14.82 -1.75
CA VAL A 189 10.79 -14.87 -2.78
C VAL A 189 11.17 -16.31 -3.03
N ILE A 190 11.20 -16.71 -4.28
CA ILE A 190 11.53 -18.07 -4.70
C ILE A 190 12.75 -17.97 -5.60
N ASN A 191 13.87 -18.52 -5.18
CA ASN A 191 15.10 -18.56 -5.94
C ASN A 191 15.21 -19.90 -6.69
N ILE A 192 15.47 -19.81 -7.99
CA ILE A 192 15.68 -20.94 -8.91
C ILE A 192 17.03 -20.71 -9.58
N GLY A 193 18.09 -21.32 -9.07
CA GLY A 193 19.43 -21.04 -9.59
C GLY A 193 19.76 -19.55 -9.55
N ASN A 194 19.95 -18.92 -10.72
CA ASN A 194 20.25 -17.51 -10.85
C ASN A 194 18.99 -16.61 -11.00
N THR A 195 17.81 -17.19 -11.07
CA THR A 195 16.56 -16.46 -11.27
C THR A 195 15.78 -16.39 -9.96
N SER A 196 15.15 -15.25 -9.69
CA SER A 196 14.26 -15.12 -8.53
C SER A 196 12.86 -14.69 -8.97
N ILE A 197 11.86 -15.38 -8.45
CA ILE A 197 10.44 -15.10 -8.65
C ILE A 197 9.88 -14.54 -7.33
N ARG A 198 8.95 -13.61 -7.41
CA ARG A 198 8.25 -13.07 -6.24
C ARG A 198 6.75 -13.31 -6.37
N THR A 199 6.14 -13.73 -5.28
CA THR A 199 4.68 -13.78 -5.18
C THR A 199 4.12 -12.40 -4.90
N THR A 200 2.81 -12.24 -5.04
CA THR A 200 2.12 -11.01 -4.66
C THR A 200 2.21 -10.76 -3.15
N SER A 201 2.22 -9.49 -2.74
CA SER A 201 2.01 -9.12 -1.35
C SER A 201 0.58 -9.46 -0.92
N LEU A 202 0.40 -9.74 0.36
CA LEU A 202 -0.90 -10.06 0.95
C LEU A 202 -1.29 -8.97 1.95
N LEU A 203 -2.58 -8.70 2.07
CA LEU A 203 -3.13 -7.78 3.05
C LEU A 203 -3.73 -8.56 4.21
N LEU A 204 -3.12 -8.45 5.39
CA LEU A 204 -3.55 -9.14 6.60
C LEU A 204 -4.46 -8.24 7.44
N PRO A 205 -5.75 -8.56 7.56
CA PRO A 205 -6.62 -7.89 8.52
C PRO A 205 -6.31 -8.42 9.93
N LEU A 206 -6.05 -7.51 10.86
CA LEU A 206 -5.89 -7.82 12.29
C LEU A 206 -7.19 -7.48 13.02
N PRO A 207 -7.47 -8.14 14.16
CA PRO A 207 -8.59 -7.76 15.01
C PRO A 207 -8.39 -6.32 15.51
N THR A 208 -9.34 -5.45 15.18
CA THR A 208 -9.30 -4.05 15.57
C THR A 208 -10.03 -3.84 16.89
N PRO A 209 -9.44 -3.12 17.87
CA PRO A 209 -10.15 -2.73 19.05
C PRO A 209 -11.23 -1.69 18.72
N ASP A 210 -12.21 -1.54 19.61
CA ASP A 210 -13.17 -0.45 19.50
C ASP A 210 -12.50 0.88 19.86
N PHE A 211 -12.25 1.71 18.86
CA PHE A 211 -11.62 3.03 19.01
C PHE A 211 -12.60 4.10 19.52
N SER A 212 -13.90 3.84 19.59
CA SER A 212 -14.90 4.82 20.01
C SER A 212 -14.73 5.21 21.47
N MET A 213 -14.45 4.25 22.33
CA MET A 213 -14.27 4.49 23.76
C MET A 213 -13.05 5.38 24.09
N PRO A 214 -11.85 5.09 23.58
CA PRO A 214 -10.69 5.97 23.78
C PRO A 214 -10.91 7.40 23.26
N TYR A 215 -11.53 7.57 22.11
CA TYR A 215 -11.84 8.90 21.58
C TYR A 215 -12.82 9.66 22.46
N ASN A 216 -13.86 9.02 22.95
CA ASN A 216 -14.83 9.63 23.87
C ASN A 216 -14.16 10.07 25.18
N VAL A 217 -13.27 9.25 25.73
CA VAL A 217 -12.51 9.60 26.93
C VAL A 217 -11.59 10.79 26.68
N ILE A 218 -10.88 10.84 25.56
CA ILE A 218 -10.01 11.97 25.19
C ILE A 218 -10.83 13.25 25.04
N ILE A 219 -11.94 13.21 24.34
CA ILE A 219 -12.83 14.37 24.14
C ILE A 219 -13.37 14.84 25.48
N PHE A 220 -13.87 13.93 26.31
CA PHE A 220 -14.41 14.26 27.63
C PHE A 220 -13.36 14.88 28.55
N THR A 221 -12.18 14.27 28.65
CA THR A 221 -11.09 14.80 29.49
C THR A 221 -10.61 16.16 28.99
N SER A 222 -10.47 16.35 27.69
CA SER A 222 -10.05 17.65 27.13
C SER A 222 -11.08 18.75 27.36
N THR A 223 -12.37 18.44 27.27
CA THR A 223 -13.43 19.41 27.58
C THR A 223 -13.47 19.79 29.07
N VAL A 224 -13.35 18.80 29.96
CA VAL A 224 -13.27 19.06 31.41
C VAL A 224 -12.05 19.90 31.75
N MET A 225 -10.89 19.60 31.18
CA MET A 225 -9.67 20.38 31.37
C MET A 225 -9.81 21.82 30.84
N ALA A 226 -10.40 21.99 29.67
CA ALA A 226 -10.65 23.33 29.12
C ALA A 226 -11.59 24.16 30.01
N LEU A 227 -12.67 23.56 30.50
CA LEU A 227 -13.60 24.22 31.41
C LEU A 227 -12.92 24.57 32.75
N ALA A 228 -12.17 23.64 33.34
CA ALA A 228 -11.44 23.88 34.57
C ALA A 228 -10.42 25.00 34.42
N PHE A 229 -9.64 24.99 33.36
CA PHE A 229 -8.68 26.03 33.04
C PHE A 229 -9.38 27.38 32.81
N GLY A 230 -10.45 27.42 32.02
CA GLY A 230 -11.23 28.63 31.77
C GLY A 230 -11.85 29.20 33.06
N PHE A 231 -12.31 28.34 33.97
CA PHE A 231 -12.85 28.75 35.27
C PHE A 231 -11.78 29.36 36.17
N VAL A 232 -10.64 28.65 36.30
CA VAL A 232 -9.50 29.14 37.11
C VAL A 232 -8.96 30.45 36.53
N PHE A 233 -8.79 30.53 35.22
CA PHE A 233 -8.36 31.74 34.54
C PHE A 233 -9.30 32.92 34.81
N ASN A 234 -10.62 32.69 34.70
CA ASN A 234 -11.61 33.71 35.02
C ASN A 234 -11.56 34.18 36.48
N LEU A 235 -11.37 33.27 37.44
CA LEU A 235 -11.24 33.63 38.82
C LEU A 235 -10.00 34.48 39.13
N LEU A 236 -8.86 34.16 38.46
CA LEU A 236 -7.61 34.87 38.64
C LEU A 236 -7.56 36.24 37.98
N VAL A 237 -8.15 36.36 36.80
CA VAL A 237 -8.08 37.59 35.98
C VAL A 237 -9.28 38.51 36.21
N ARG A 238 -10.37 37.98 36.75
CA ARG A 238 -11.58 38.76 37.03
C ARG A 238 -11.29 39.86 38.03
N ARG A 239 -11.45 41.11 37.62
CA ARG A 239 -11.45 42.25 38.54
C ARG A 239 -12.71 42.20 39.38
N PHE A 240 -12.53 42.19 40.71
CA PHE A 240 -13.63 42.42 41.62
C PHE A 240 -14.01 43.91 41.58
N VAL A 241 -15.19 44.21 41.14
CA VAL A 241 -15.74 45.55 41.04
C VAL A 241 -16.52 45.81 42.31
N GLY A 242 -16.32 46.99 42.90
CA GLY A 242 -17.07 47.40 44.10
C GLY A 242 -18.55 47.51 43.80
N VAL A 243 -19.41 47.43 44.81
CA VAL A 243 -20.87 47.51 44.66
C VAL A 243 -21.31 48.75 43.89
N ASP A 244 -20.64 49.89 44.15
CA ASP A 244 -20.93 51.17 43.49
C ASP A 244 -20.54 51.22 42.01
N GLU A 245 -19.56 50.45 41.59
CA GLU A 245 -19.20 50.28 40.16
C GLU A 245 -20.08 49.26 39.49
N ALA A 246 -20.55 48.24 40.22
CA ALA A 246 -21.45 47.23 39.70
C ALA A 246 -22.83 47.81 39.33
N GLU A 247 -23.33 48.80 40.11
CA GLU A 247 -24.56 49.52 39.78
C GLU A 247 -24.44 50.36 38.49
N LYS A 248 -23.23 50.92 38.22
CA LYS A 248 -22.96 51.69 36.97
C LYS A 248 -22.79 50.79 35.74
N LEU A 249 -22.35 49.57 35.92
CA LEU A 249 -22.22 48.51 34.87
C LEU A 249 -23.49 47.70 34.69
N ASP A 250 -24.60 48.21 35.20
CA ASP A 250 -25.85 47.51 35.31
C ASP A 250 -26.26 46.80 34.02
N LEU A 251 -26.61 45.55 34.14
CA LEU A 251 -27.20 44.67 33.14
C LEU A 251 -28.37 45.31 32.38
N LYS A 252 -29.01 46.38 32.92
CA LYS A 252 -29.99 47.20 32.25
C LYS A 252 -29.45 47.80 30.95
N SER A 253 -28.24 48.33 30.92
CA SER A 253 -27.69 48.99 29.71
C SER A 253 -27.42 47.99 28.56
N VAL A 254 -27.03 46.76 28.88
CA VAL A 254 -26.81 45.71 27.89
C VAL A 254 -28.15 45.16 27.41
N ARG A 255 -29.09 44.96 28.34
CA ARG A 255 -30.45 44.49 28.03
C ARG A 255 -31.23 45.49 27.20
N GLU A 256 -31.10 46.80 27.51
CA GLU A 256 -31.71 47.87 26.70
C GLU A 256 -31.07 48.01 25.33
N LYS A 257 -29.73 47.87 25.18
CA LYS A 257 -29.05 47.83 23.90
C LYS A 257 -29.42 46.63 23.03
N VAL A 258 -29.60 45.47 23.64
CA VAL A 258 -30.08 44.26 22.95
C VAL A 258 -31.55 44.41 22.55
N LEU A 259 -32.39 44.90 23.46
CA LEU A 259 -33.80 45.15 23.18
C LEU A 259 -34.01 46.23 22.11
N SER A 260 -33.23 47.28 22.11
CA SER A 260 -33.28 48.34 21.06
C SER A 260 -32.85 47.80 19.70
N LYS A 261 -31.81 46.95 19.65
CA LYS A 261 -31.40 46.28 18.40
C LYS A 261 -32.46 45.30 17.89
N LEU A 262 -33.10 44.51 18.81
CA LEU A 262 -34.20 43.64 18.46
C LEU A 262 -35.45 44.41 17.97
N LYS A 263 -35.77 45.52 18.59
CA LYS A 263 -36.88 46.41 18.11
C LYS A 263 -36.57 47.03 16.74
N LEU A 264 -35.32 47.39 16.47
CA LEU A 264 -34.89 47.88 15.16
C LEU A 264 -34.96 46.82 14.08
N LEU A 265 -34.62 45.56 14.41
CA LEU A 265 -34.74 44.43 13.50
C LEU A 265 -36.22 44.03 13.25
N ALA A 266 -37.05 44.06 14.28
CA ALA A 266 -38.50 43.83 14.17
C ALA A 266 -39.22 44.91 13.32
N ASN A 267 -38.83 46.18 13.50
CA ASN A 267 -39.37 47.29 12.65
C ASN A 267 -38.86 47.22 11.19
N LYS A 268 -37.67 46.70 10.97
CA LYS A 268 -37.14 46.47 9.61
C LYS A 268 -37.89 45.32 8.91
N ALA A 269 -38.22 44.24 9.67
CA ALA A 269 -38.99 43.12 9.16
C ALA A 269 -40.48 43.49 8.88
N SER A 270 -41.05 44.38 9.70
CA SER A 270 -42.45 44.81 9.49
C SER A 270 -42.57 45.82 8.32
N LYS A 271 -41.56 46.63 8.03
CA LYS A 271 -41.50 47.50 6.83
C LYS A 271 -41.33 46.71 5.53
N GLY A 272 -40.56 45.61 5.58
CA GLY A 272 -40.41 44.70 4.43
C GLY A 272 -41.72 44.01 4.03
N LYS A 273 -42.53 43.61 5.01
CA LYS A 273 -43.87 43.00 4.75
C LYS A 273 -44.97 43.96 4.28
N LYS A 274 -44.80 45.28 4.48
CA LYS A 274 -45.73 46.28 3.97
C LYS A 274 -45.44 46.71 2.52
N ALA A 275 -44.21 46.53 2.06
CA ALA A 275 -43.84 46.83 0.67
C ALA A 275 -44.25 45.72 -0.31
N GLU A 276 -44.47 44.48 0.18
CA GLU A 276 -44.86 43.32 -0.63
C GLU A 276 -46.41 43.17 -0.78
N LYS A 277 -47.19 44.04 -0.16
CA LYS A 277 -48.66 44.04 -0.26
C LYS A 277 -49.25 45.16 -1.10
N THR A 278 -48.40 45.90 -1.82
CA THR A 278 -48.82 47.04 -2.70
C THR A 278 -48.31 46.88 -4.13
N GLU A 279 -48.08 45.68 -4.60
CA GLU A 279 -48.02 45.30 -6.01
C GLU A 279 -49.07 44.30 -6.38
#